data_347052bfc8b3fe798c297c9187a8fcde
#
_entry.id   347052bfc8b3fe798c297c9187a8fcde
#
_cell.length_a   1.000
_cell.length_b   1.000
_cell.length_c   1.000
_cell.angle_alpha   90.00
_cell.angle_beta   90.00
_cell.angle_gamma   90.00
#
_symmetry.space_group_name_H-M   'P 1'
#
loop_
_entity.id
_entity.type
_entity.pdbx_description
1 polymer ?
#
loop_
_entity_poly.entity_id
_entity_poly.type
_entity_poly.pdbx_seq_one_letter_code
_entity_poly.pdbx_strand_id
1 'polypeptide(L)'
;MFGADAAPPPRPVVVDEEPSEASKALSAYYARVEAGHRTRGLLRLDGGGPDVPFDERRLADTFMTIAFAREFSDVGAALVRQEATSILRRWEEPVRIEVIFGASVGPGQRADDRASIRRFAERLGRVSGHPVTFVERDGNFRVLILSEDERRVAGPTLRRLVPTIRAREIDLIENLGRESYCLVVAADPGDDGVIRQAAAVIRHELPLLLRQSCIHEELAQGLGLANDSPKARPSIFNDDDEFGRLTTMDERMLGILYHPALRPGMEADEARPIVRQIARAQLGTNF
;
A
#
# COMPACT_ATOMS: atom_id res chain seq x y z
N MET A 1 -26.07 -35.88 -0.46
CA MET A 1 -26.20 -34.42 -0.70
C MET A 1 -26.05 -33.72 0.65
N PHE A 2 -24.83 -33.40 1.06
CA PHE A 2 -24.56 -32.68 2.31
C PHE A 2 -24.08 -31.29 1.93
N GLY A 3 -24.89 -30.29 2.30
CA GLY A 3 -24.55 -28.91 2.10
C GLY A 3 -23.32 -28.53 2.95
N ALA A 4 -22.31 -27.94 2.32
CA ALA A 4 -21.19 -27.33 3.03
C ALA A 4 -21.73 -26.14 3.80
N ASP A 5 -21.69 -26.21 5.13
CA ASP A 5 -21.94 -25.09 6.02
C ASP A 5 -20.86 -24.03 5.74
N ALA A 6 -21.26 -22.94 5.11
CA ALA A 6 -20.40 -21.77 4.97
C ALA A 6 -20.14 -21.19 6.37
N ALA A 7 -18.88 -21.12 6.75
CA ALA A 7 -18.48 -20.51 8.03
C ALA A 7 -19.06 -19.09 8.15
N PRO A 8 -19.60 -18.72 9.33
CA PRO A 8 -20.19 -17.41 9.52
C PRO A 8 -19.13 -16.29 9.29
N PRO A 9 -19.55 -15.13 8.78
CA PRO A 9 -18.64 -14.00 8.54
C PRO A 9 -17.93 -13.62 9.86
N PRO A 10 -16.66 -13.18 9.77
CA PRO A 10 -15.90 -12.77 10.94
C PRO A 10 -16.63 -11.66 11.70
N ARG A 11 -16.83 -11.86 13.00
CA ARG A 11 -17.34 -10.81 13.86
C ARG A 11 -16.29 -9.69 13.89
N PRO A 12 -16.69 -8.42 13.77
CA PRO A 12 -15.78 -7.30 14.02
C PRO A 12 -15.16 -7.45 15.42
N VAL A 13 -13.90 -7.03 15.55
CA VAL A 13 -13.26 -6.93 16.88
C VAL A 13 -14.13 -5.97 17.69
N VAL A 14 -14.78 -6.49 18.72
CA VAL A 14 -15.60 -5.67 19.62
C VAL A 14 -14.62 -5.01 20.59
N VAL A 15 -14.29 -3.76 20.32
CA VAL A 15 -13.69 -2.84 21.28
C VAL A 15 -14.79 -1.88 21.69
N ASP A 16 -14.72 -1.33 22.89
CA ASP A 16 -15.73 -0.40 23.41
C ASP A 16 -16.15 0.63 22.35
N GLU A 17 -17.45 0.95 22.30
CA GLU A 17 -18.05 1.83 21.27
C GLU A 17 -17.45 3.24 21.24
N GLU A 18 -16.79 3.69 22.31
CA GLU A 18 -16.08 4.98 22.37
C GLU A 18 -14.56 4.79 22.23
N PRO A 19 -13.90 5.63 21.38
CA PRO A 19 -12.45 5.64 21.27
C PRO A 19 -11.78 5.92 22.61
N SER A 20 -10.70 5.21 22.92
CA SER A 20 -9.89 5.48 24.10
C SER A 20 -9.28 6.88 24.08
N GLU A 21 -8.78 7.34 25.23
CA GLU A 21 -8.04 8.60 25.31
C GLU A 21 -6.78 8.58 24.42
N ALA A 22 -6.16 7.42 24.23
CA ALA A 22 -5.02 7.25 23.33
C ALA A 22 -5.44 7.48 21.87
N SER A 23 -6.54 6.88 21.42
CA SER A 23 -7.08 7.08 20.06
C SER A 23 -7.51 8.54 19.83
N LYS A 24 -8.19 9.17 20.81
CA LYS A 24 -8.55 10.60 20.75
C LYS A 24 -7.32 11.50 20.65
N ALA A 25 -6.28 11.22 21.45
CA ALA A 25 -5.02 11.96 21.41
C ALA A 25 -4.31 11.83 20.05
N LEU A 26 -4.32 10.63 19.44
CA LEU A 26 -3.78 10.41 18.10
C LEU A 26 -4.58 11.17 17.05
N SER A 27 -5.90 11.16 17.08
CA SER A 27 -6.73 11.96 16.16
C SER A 27 -6.37 13.45 16.22
N ALA A 28 -6.22 14.00 17.43
CA ALA A 28 -5.79 15.38 17.62
C ALA A 28 -4.36 15.63 17.14
N TYR A 29 -3.46 14.66 17.30
CA TYR A 29 -2.09 14.74 16.80
C TYR A 29 -2.07 14.77 15.27
N TYR A 30 -2.73 13.83 14.60
CA TYR A 30 -2.73 13.76 13.12
C TYR A 30 -3.47 14.93 12.47
N ALA A 31 -4.48 15.49 13.12
CA ALA A 31 -5.10 16.73 12.65
C ALA A 31 -4.10 17.90 12.60
N ARG A 32 -3.22 18.00 13.61
CA ARG A 32 -2.14 19.02 13.60
C ARG A 32 -1.07 18.72 12.55
N VAL A 33 -0.72 17.45 12.36
CA VAL A 33 0.24 17.03 11.33
C VAL A 33 -0.28 17.41 9.96
N GLU A 34 -1.51 17.02 9.60
CA GLU A 34 -2.10 17.36 8.29
C GLU A 34 -2.17 18.89 8.09
N ALA A 35 -2.59 19.64 9.09
CA ALA A 35 -2.61 21.10 9.01
C ALA A 35 -1.21 21.67 8.77
N GLY A 36 -0.18 21.15 9.44
CA GLY A 36 1.21 21.52 9.24
C GLY A 36 1.73 21.20 7.85
N HIS A 37 1.42 20.02 7.31
CA HIS A 37 1.76 19.65 5.93
C HIS A 37 1.12 20.61 4.92
N ARG A 38 -0.18 20.86 5.05
CA ARG A 38 -0.91 21.79 4.16
C ARG A 38 -0.34 23.21 4.19
N THR A 39 0.02 23.71 5.36
CA THR A 39 0.64 25.04 5.49
C THR A 39 1.99 25.12 4.77
N ARG A 40 2.73 24.01 4.68
CA ARG A 40 4.00 23.91 3.96
C ARG A 40 3.83 23.57 2.46
N GLY A 41 2.59 23.43 1.96
CA GLY A 41 2.31 23.08 0.57
C GLY A 41 2.56 21.61 0.24
N LEU A 42 2.63 20.74 1.26
CA LEU A 42 2.73 19.29 1.11
C LEU A 42 1.35 18.64 0.91
N LEU A 43 1.32 17.32 0.74
CA LEU A 43 0.13 16.55 0.39
C LEU A 43 -0.52 17.04 -0.92
N ARG A 44 0.30 17.33 -1.92
CA ARG A 44 -0.15 17.75 -3.25
C ARG A 44 -1.03 16.68 -3.89
N LEU A 45 -2.06 17.13 -4.62
CA LEU A 45 -3.07 16.26 -5.25
C LEU A 45 -3.01 16.29 -6.78
N ASP A 46 -2.08 17.07 -7.35
CA ASP A 46 -1.96 17.33 -8.79
C ASP A 46 -1.19 16.24 -9.56
N GLY A 47 -0.74 15.20 -8.87
CA GLY A 47 -0.07 14.07 -9.51
C GLY A 47 1.32 14.36 -10.09
N GLY A 48 1.98 15.44 -9.63
CA GLY A 48 3.27 15.88 -10.15
C GLY A 48 3.10 16.71 -11.43
N GLY A 49 2.76 17.99 -11.27
CA GLY A 49 2.55 18.93 -12.37
C GLY A 49 3.81 19.29 -13.16
N PRO A 50 3.74 20.31 -14.05
CA PRO A 50 4.84 20.71 -14.90
C PRO A 50 6.12 21.18 -14.16
N ASP A 51 5.99 21.52 -12.89
CA ASP A 51 7.08 21.96 -12.01
C ASP A 51 8.00 20.82 -11.54
N VAL A 52 7.59 19.56 -11.76
CA VAL A 52 8.38 18.38 -11.39
C VAL A 52 8.45 17.37 -12.56
N PRO A 53 9.06 17.77 -13.69
CA PRO A 53 9.19 16.90 -14.84
C PRO A 53 10.13 15.72 -14.54
N PHE A 54 9.90 14.62 -15.22
CA PHE A 54 10.80 13.45 -15.20
C PHE A 54 10.98 12.90 -16.62
N ASP A 55 12.15 12.33 -16.87
CA ASP A 55 12.51 11.66 -18.12
C ASP A 55 12.50 10.13 -17.97
N GLU A 56 12.77 9.43 -19.07
CA GLU A 56 12.79 7.97 -19.12
C GLU A 56 13.89 7.37 -18.22
N ARG A 57 15.01 8.07 -18.05
CA ARG A 57 16.10 7.63 -17.18
C ARG A 57 15.67 7.69 -15.72
N ARG A 58 15.09 8.81 -15.31
CA ARG A 58 14.60 8.98 -13.95
C ARG A 58 13.50 7.98 -13.63
N LEU A 59 12.54 7.78 -14.55
CA LEU A 59 11.49 6.78 -14.40
C LEU A 59 12.09 5.37 -14.19
N ALA A 60 13.05 4.97 -15.03
CA ALA A 60 13.68 3.66 -14.93
C ALA A 60 14.48 3.52 -13.62
N ASP A 61 15.30 4.51 -13.26
CA ASP A 61 16.13 4.45 -12.05
C ASP A 61 15.27 4.46 -10.78
N THR A 62 14.19 5.26 -10.75
CA THR A 62 13.22 5.27 -9.63
C THR A 62 12.52 3.93 -9.52
N PHE A 63 12.01 3.38 -10.63
CA PHE A 63 11.39 2.06 -10.63
C PHE A 63 12.32 0.98 -10.07
N MET A 64 13.59 0.97 -10.48
CA MET A 64 14.55 0.00 -9.96
C MET A 64 14.76 0.13 -8.44
N THR A 65 14.75 1.35 -7.92
CA THR A 65 14.87 1.59 -6.48
C THR A 65 13.62 1.14 -5.72
N ILE A 66 12.42 1.43 -6.25
CA ILE A 66 11.15 1.16 -5.55
C ILE A 66 10.74 -0.32 -5.67
N ALA A 67 10.93 -0.96 -6.83
CA ALA A 67 10.45 -2.32 -7.08
C ALA A 67 11.44 -3.43 -6.72
N PHE A 68 12.76 -3.13 -6.65
CA PHE A 68 13.82 -4.10 -6.37
C PHE A 68 14.48 -3.92 -5.01
N ALA A 69 13.86 -3.16 -4.12
CA ALA A 69 14.25 -3.09 -2.71
C ALA A 69 13.03 -3.36 -1.82
N ARG A 70 13.28 -3.56 -0.54
CA ARG A 70 12.25 -3.68 0.51
C ARG A 70 12.54 -2.66 1.59
N GLU A 71 11.51 -1.99 2.04
CA GLU A 71 11.58 -1.06 3.17
C GLU A 71 11.99 -1.78 4.47
N PHE A 72 11.50 -3.01 4.66
CA PHE A 72 11.79 -3.81 5.84
C PHE A 72 12.60 -5.05 5.48
N SER A 73 13.65 -5.28 6.26
CA SER A 73 14.48 -6.48 6.16
C SER A 73 14.50 -7.27 7.47
N ASP A 74 14.79 -8.55 7.35
CA ASP A 74 14.89 -9.48 8.47
C ASP A 74 16.25 -9.32 9.16
N VAL A 75 16.26 -8.88 10.41
CA VAL A 75 17.45 -8.86 11.27
C VAL A 75 17.20 -9.76 12.47
N GLY A 76 17.70 -10.99 12.38
CA GLY A 76 17.41 -12.02 13.38
C GLY A 76 15.92 -12.35 13.44
N ALA A 77 15.30 -12.18 14.61
CA ALA A 77 13.86 -12.41 14.80
C ALA A 77 13.00 -11.17 14.57
N ALA A 78 13.61 -9.98 14.36
CA ALA A 78 12.91 -8.72 14.20
C ALA A 78 12.82 -8.30 12.73
N LEU A 79 11.77 -7.57 12.39
CA LEU A 79 11.64 -6.83 11.16
C LEU A 79 12.07 -5.38 11.45
N VAL A 80 13.08 -4.91 10.74
CA VAL A 80 13.59 -3.54 10.91
C VAL A 80 13.49 -2.77 9.61
N ARG A 81 13.24 -1.45 9.71
CA ARG A 81 13.25 -0.56 8.55
C ARG A 81 14.69 -0.42 8.05
N GLN A 82 15.03 -1.20 7.05
CA GLN A 82 16.35 -1.21 6.40
C GLN A 82 16.19 -1.65 4.96
N GLU A 83 16.62 -0.80 4.03
CA GLU A 83 16.61 -1.10 2.61
C GLU A 83 17.46 -2.36 2.31
N ALA A 84 16.86 -3.32 1.64
CA ALA A 84 17.54 -4.54 1.20
C ALA A 84 17.17 -4.84 -0.25
N THR A 85 18.16 -5.30 -1.03
CA THR A 85 17.94 -5.75 -2.41
C THR A 85 16.95 -6.91 -2.44
N SER A 86 16.04 -6.89 -3.39
CA SER A 86 14.98 -7.87 -3.56
C SER A 86 14.85 -8.30 -5.01
N ILE A 87 14.20 -9.41 -5.26
CA ILE A 87 13.71 -9.83 -6.56
C ILE A 87 12.43 -9.08 -6.91
N LEU A 88 12.05 -9.03 -8.20
CA LEU A 88 10.79 -8.44 -8.62
C LEU A 88 9.61 -9.21 -8.01
N ARG A 89 8.71 -8.48 -7.36
CA ARG A 89 7.49 -9.03 -6.78
C ARG A 89 6.26 -8.38 -7.38
N ARG A 90 5.29 -9.20 -7.76
CA ARG A 90 3.99 -8.75 -8.23
C ARG A 90 2.95 -9.85 -8.14
N TRP A 91 1.71 -9.50 -8.35
CA TRP A 91 0.62 -10.46 -8.49
C TRP A 91 0.62 -11.09 -9.88
N GLU A 92 0.29 -12.37 -9.95
CA GLU A 92 -0.02 -13.09 -11.19
C GLU A 92 -1.54 -13.33 -11.31
N GLU A 93 -2.22 -13.55 -10.17
CA GLU A 93 -3.66 -13.72 -10.09
C GLU A 93 -4.38 -12.36 -9.98
N PRO A 94 -5.65 -12.26 -10.43
CA PRO A 94 -6.45 -11.05 -10.27
C PRO A 94 -6.49 -10.56 -8.81
N VAL A 95 -6.24 -9.27 -8.61
CA VAL A 95 -6.30 -8.64 -7.28
C VAL A 95 -7.74 -8.26 -6.96
N ARG A 96 -8.24 -8.74 -5.83
CA ARG A 96 -9.55 -8.41 -5.29
C ARG A 96 -9.37 -7.65 -3.97
N ILE A 97 -9.60 -6.34 -4.02
CA ILE A 97 -9.45 -5.46 -2.86
C ILE A 97 -10.75 -5.49 -2.05
N GLU A 98 -10.64 -5.87 -0.78
CA GLU A 98 -11.71 -5.86 0.22
C GLU A 98 -11.36 -4.87 1.32
N VAL A 99 -12.31 -4.04 1.77
CA VAL A 99 -12.12 -3.17 2.93
C VAL A 99 -12.84 -3.71 4.16
N ILE A 100 -12.12 -3.74 5.26
CA ILE A 100 -12.59 -4.19 6.58
C ILE A 100 -12.44 -3.03 7.55
N PHE A 101 -13.55 -2.63 8.16
CA PHE A 101 -13.57 -1.53 9.11
C PHE A 101 -13.64 -2.07 10.55
N GLY A 102 -12.88 -1.45 11.42
CA GLY A 102 -13.05 -1.60 12.85
C GLY A 102 -14.42 -1.12 13.32
N ALA A 103 -14.86 -1.58 14.48
CA ALA A 103 -16.16 -1.21 15.04
C ALA A 103 -16.26 0.31 15.31
N SER A 104 -15.14 0.93 15.69
CA SER A 104 -15.01 2.36 15.99
C SER A 104 -15.19 3.30 14.79
N VAL A 105 -15.05 2.77 13.54
CA VAL A 105 -15.19 3.60 12.33
C VAL A 105 -16.64 3.93 12.07
N GLY A 106 -16.99 5.22 12.10
CA GLY A 106 -18.35 5.69 11.88
C GLY A 106 -18.89 5.47 10.47
N PRO A 107 -20.21 5.42 10.28
CA PRO A 107 -20.85 5.07 9.00
C PRO A 107 -20.49 6.03 7.86
N GLY A 108 -20.36 7.31 8.13
CA GLY A 108 -19.95 8.31 7.12
C GLY A 108 -18.55 8.02 6.59
N GLN A 109 -17.57 7.84 7.48
CA GLN A 109 -16.20 7.49 7.10
C GLN A 109 -16.14 6.16 6.33
N ARG A 110 -16.89 5.14 6.77
CA ARG A 110 -16.97 3.84 6.05
C ARG A 110 -17.45 4.02 4.62
N ALA A 111 -18.46 4.86 4.40
CA ALA A 111 -19.00 5.13 3.06
C ALA A 111 -17.97 5.83 2.17
N ASP A 112 -17.31 6.88 2.69
CA ASP A 112 -16.33 7.68 1.97
C ASP A 112 -15.09 6.86 1.61
N ASP A 113 -14.54 6.12 2.57
CA ASP A 113 -13.33 5.31 2.37
C ASP A 113 -13.62 4.14 1.41
N ARG A 114 -14.78 3.47 1.54
CA ARG A 114 -15.20 2.42 0.58
C ARG A 114 -15.30 2.96 -0.84
N ALA A 115 -15.91 4.13 -1.01
CA ALA A 115 -16.04 4.76 -2.32
C ALA A 115 -14.67 5.18 -2.89
N SER A 116 -13.77 5.69 -2.04
CA SER A 116 -12.41 6.06 -2.42
C SER A 116 -11.59 4.84 -2.87
N ILE A 117 -11.58 3.77 -2.07
CA ILE A 117 -10.86 2.53 -2.37
C ILE A 117 -11.40 1.89 -3.66
N ARG A 118 -12.72 1.86 -3.87
CA ARG A 118 -13.31 1.33 -5.11
C ARG A 118 -12.82 2.09 -6.34
N ARG A 119 -12.90 3.42 -6.34
CA ARG A 119 -12.41 4.25 -7.46
C ARG A 119 -10.90 4.07 -7.69
N PHE A 120 -10.15 3.92 -6.60
CA PHE A 120 -8.72 3.74 -6.71
C PHE A 120 -8.35 2.34 -7.24
N ALA A 121 -9.06 1.28 -6.85
CA ALA A 121 -8.90 -0.06 -7.41
C ALA A 121 -9.10 -0.06 -8.94
N GLU A 122 -10.16 0.62 -9.43
CA GLU A 122 -10.40 0.79 -10.86
C GLU A 122 -9.25 1.54 -11.57
N ARG A 123 -8.71 2.58 -10.93
CA ARG A 123 -7.54 3.33 -11.44
C ARG A 123 -6.32 2.45 -11.51
N LEU A 124 -6.00 1.70 -10.45
CA LEU A 124 -4.88 0.76 -10.40
C LEU A 124 -4.97 -0.29 -11.51
N GLY A 125 -6.15 -0.86 -11.74
CA GLY A 125 -6.37 -1.81 -12.83
C GLY A 125 -6.09 -1.21 -14.21
N ARG A 126 -6.54 0.05 -14.46
CA ARG A 126 -6.29 0.73 -15.73
C ARG A 126 -4.83 1.05 -15.96
N VAL A 127 -4.11 1.55 -14.96
CA VAL A 127 -2.73 2.03 -15.13
C VAL A 127 -1.71 0.90 -15.13
N SER A 128 -1.97 -0.17 -14.39
CA SER A 128 -1.11 -1.36 -14.37
C SER A 128 -1.36 -2.31 -15.56
N GLY A 129 -2.57 -2.30 -16.12
CA GLY A 129 -3.00 -3.31 -17.08
C GLY A 129 -3.27 -4.69 -16.45
N HIS A 130 -3.16 -4.80 -15.11
CA HIS A 130 -3.45 -6.02 -14.36
C HIS A 130 -4.88 -5.97 -13.79
N PRO A 131 -5.62 -7.10 -13.73
CA PRO A 131 -6.96 -7.10 -13.17
C PRO A 131 -6.96 -6.74 -11.68
N VAL A 132 -7.44 -5.54 -11.34
CA VAL A 132 -7.62 -5.07 -9.96
C VAL A 132 -9.07 -4.64 -9.79
N THR A 133 -9.78 -5.26 -8.85
CA THR A 133 -11.21 -5.00 -8.62
C THR A 133 -11.50 -4.80 -7.14
N PHE A 134 -12.51 -4.00 -6.84
CA PHE A 134 -13.06 -3.90 -5.49
C PHE A 134 -14.13 -4.99 -5.31
N VAL A 135 -14.09 -5.68 -4.18
CA VAL A 135 -15.08 -6.70 -3.79
C VAL A 135 -15.59 -6.43 -2.38
N GLU A 136 -16.82 -6.86 -2.10
CA GLU A 136 -17.40 -6.70 -0.77
C GLU A 136 -16.95 -7.81 0.20
N ARG A 137 -16.49 -8.98 -0.32
CA ARG A 137 -16.02 -10.15 0.44
C ARG A 137 -15.02 -10.95 -0.37
N ASP A 138 -14.29 -11.82 0.33
CA ASP A 138 -13.36 -12.80 -0.26
C ASP A 138 -12.24 -12.15 -1.08
N GLY A 139 -11.81 -10.96 -0.65
CA GLY A 139 -10.65 -10.28 -1.18
C GLY A 139 -9.36 -11.07 -0.88
N ASN A 140 -8.37 -10.96 -1.77
CA ASN A 140 -7.01 -11.44 -1.53
C ASN A 140 -6.06 -10.29 -1.14
N PHE A 141 -6.49 -9.05 -1.35
CA PHE A 141 -5.84 -7.85 -0.81
C PHE A 141 -6.83 -7.14 0.14
N ARG A 142 -6.54 -7.14 1.42
CA ARG A 142 -7.42 -6.60 2.45
C ARG A 142 -6.91 -5.27 2.99
N VAL A 143 -7.78 -4.28 3.05
CA VAL A 143 -7.51 -2.97 3.65
C VAL A 143 -8.26 -2.92 4.97
N LEU A 144 -7.51 -2.87 6.07
CA LEU A 144 -8.06 -2.77 7.42
C LEU A 144 -7.96 -1.32 7.89
N ILE A 145 -9.10 -0.67 8.13
CA ILE A 145 -9.15 0.66 8.72
C ILE A 145 -9.54 0.51 10.17
N LEU A 146 -8.56 0.69 11.06
CA LEU A 146 -8.64 0.35 12.48
C LEU A 146 -8.26 1.53 13.36
N SER A 147 -8.89 1.64 14.54
CA SER A 147 -8.40 2.53 15.59
C SER A 147 -7.11 1.99 16.22
N GLU A 148 -6.45 2.84 17.00
CA GLU A 148 -5.29 2.46 17.81
C GLU A 148 -5.59 1.23 18.69
N ASP A 149 -6.77 1.23 19.32
CA ASP A 149 -7.20 0.17 20.22
C ASP A 149 -7.41 -1.16 19.46
N GLU A 150 -8.08 -1.10 18.31
CA GLU A 150 -8.35 -2.25 17.46
C GLU A 150 -7.08 -2.80 16.81
N ARG A 151 -6.17 -1.90 16.38
CA ARG A 151 -4.92 -2.26 15.76
C ARG A 151 -4.01 -3.05 16.70
N ARG A 152 -3.91 -2.62 17.98
CA ARG A 152 -3.08 -3.26 19.00
C ARG A 152 -3.47 -4.70 19.32
N VAL A 153 -4.65 -5.12 18.93
CA VAL A 153 -5.17 -6.47 19.14
C VAL A 153 -5.56 -7.17 17.82
N ALA A 154 -5.04 -6.69 16.70
CA ALA A 154 -5.43 -7.17 15.37
C ALA A 154 -4.88 -8.55 15.00
N GLY A 155 -3.89 -9.07 15.73
CA GLY A 155 -3.17 -10.30 15.39
C GLY A 155 -4.05 -11.51 15.08
N PRO A 156 -5.06 -11.86 15.88
CA PRO A 156 -5.97 -12.97 15.58
C PRO A 156 -6.75 -12.76 14.26
N THR A 157 -7.15 -11.51 13.97
CA THR A 157 -7.84 -11.15 12.74
C THR A 157 -6.90 -11.24 11.55
N LEU A 158 -5.68 -10.70 11.66
CA LEU A 158 -4.66 -10.75 10.62
C LEU A 158 -4.31 -12.21 10.25
N ARG A 159 -4.09 -13.10 11.24
CA ARG A 159 -3.81 -14.53 10.97
C ARG A 159 -4.95 -15.23 10.22
N ARG A 160 -6.19 -14.86 10.50
CA ARG A 160 -7.34 -15.42 9.78
C ARG A 160 -7.44 -14.91 8.36
N LEU A 161 -7.17 -13.60 8.13
CA LEU A 161 -7.30 -12.96 6.83
C LEU A 161 -6.11 -13.25 5.92
N VAL A 162 -4.92 -13.32 6.47
CA VAL A 162 -3.65 -13.61 5.78
C VAL A 162 -2.98 -14.76 6.52
N PRO A 163 -3.36 -16.02 6.28
CA PRO A 163 -2.83 -17.19 7.01
C PRO A 163 -1.31 -17.33 6.94
N THR A 164 -0.68 -16.75 5.93
CA THR A 164 0.77 -16.76 5.73
C THR A 164 1.50 -15.61 6.41
N ILE A 165 0.79 -14.70 7.09
CA ILE A 165 1.41 -13.57 7.81
C ILE A 165 2.32 -14.08 8.93
N ARG A 166 3.52 -13.55 9.01
CA ARG A 166 4.51 -13.95 10.00
C ARG A 166 4.26 -13.24 11.34
N ALA A 167 4.64 -13.89 12.44
CA ALA A 167 4.44 -13.33 13.78
C ALA A 167 5.07 -11.94 13.94
N ARG A 168 6.25 -11.73 13.34
CA ARG A 168 6.96 -10.43 13.36
C ARG A 168 6.25 -9.32 12.57
N GLU A 169 5.51 -9.65 11.52
CA GLU A 169 4.69 -8.68 10.78
C GLU A 169 3.47 -8.27 11.60
N ILE A 170 2.89 -9.20 12.34
CA ILE A 170 1.83 -8.90 13.30
C ILE A 170 2.36 -8.00 14.42
N ASP A 171 3.52 -8.34 14.99
CA ASP A 171 4.14 -7.54 16.04
C ASP A 171 4.43 -6.11 15.58
N LEU A 172 4.95 -5.95 14.35
CA LEU A 172 5.15 -4.64 13.74
C LEU A 172 3.83 -3.85 13.62
N ILE A 173 2.76 -4.50 13.14
CA ILE A 173 1.44 -3.88 13.02
C ILE A 173 0.89 -3.49 14.40
N GLU A 174 0.91 -4.40 15.37
CA GLU A 174 0.35 -4.17 16.71
C GLU A 174 1.14 -3.10 17.50
N ASN A 175 2.44 -2.93 17.23
CA ASN A 175 3.31 -1.96 17.89
C ASN A 175 3.72 -0.77 17.01
N LEU A 176 3.01 -0.52 15.91
CA LEU A 176 3.29 0.59 14.99
C LEU A 176 3.35 1.93 15.73
N GLY A 177 4.47 2.65 15.61
CA GLY A 177 4.66 3.96 16.22
C GLY A 177 3.75 5.03 15.61
N ARG A 178 3.57 6.15 16.30
CA ARG A 178 2.72 7.24 15.81
C ARG A 178 3.26 7.96 14.58
N GLU A 179 4.55 7.81 14.28
CA GLU A 179 5.22 8.35 13.09
C GLU A 179 4.84 7.61 11.82
N SER A 180 4.37 6.35 11.95
CA SER A 180 3.88 5.55 10.82
C SER A 180 2.36 5.62 10.77
N TYR A 181 1.83 6.13 9.68
CA TYR A 181 0.40 6.34 9.47
C TYR A 181 -0.31 5.03 9.08
N CYS A 182 0.36 4.24 8.30
CA CYS A 182 -0.13 3.01 7.68
C CYS A 182 1.02 2.03 7.42
N LEU A 183 0.67 0.84 6.99
CA LEU A 183 1.63 -0.21 6.64
C LEU A 183 0.95 -1.27 5.78
N VAL A 184 1.61 -1.78 4.75
CA VAL A 184 1.17 -2.97 4.01
C VAL A 184 2.14 -4.14 4.20
N VAL A 185 1.57 -5.32 4.30
CA VAL A 185 2.28 -6.60 4.22
C VAL A 185 1.79 -7.32 2.98
N ALA A 186 2.69 -7.55 2.02
CA ALA A 186 2.43 -8.34 0.82
C ALA A 186 3.12 -9.70 0.96
N ALA A 187 2.32 -10.77 1.03
CA ALA A 187 2.81 -12.11 1.30
C ALA A 187 3.17 -12.85 0.02
N ASP A 188 4.41 -13.30 -0.04
CA ASP A 188 4.99 -14.19 -1.04
C ASP A 188 5.49 -15.46 -0.32
N PRO A 189 4.60 -16.41 -0.03
CA PRO A 189 4.94 -17.58 0.77
C PRO A 189 5.85 -18.58 0.05
N GLY A 190 5.98 -18.45 -1.27
CA GLY A 190 6.86 -19.28 -2.10
C GLY A 190 8.27 -18.71 -2.27
N ASP A 191 8.49 -17.47 -1.82
CA ASP A 191 9.71 -16.69 -2.09
C ASP A 191 10.12 -16.70 -3.57
N ASP A 192 9.11 -16.77 -4.44
CA ASP A 192 9.22 -16.85 -5.89
C ASP A 192 8.89 -15.52 -6.61
N GLY A 193 8.65 -14.47 -5.84
CA GLY A 193 8.25 -13.16 -6.33
C GLY A 193 6.75 -13.03 -6.61
N VAL A 194 5.96 -14.08 -6.45
CA VAL A 194 4.51 -14.03 -6.67
C VAL A 194 3.78 -13.64 -5.39
N ILE A 195 3.22 -12.44 -5.38
CA ILE A 195 2.36 -11.99 -4.28
C ILE A 195 1.02 -12.72 -4.40
N ARG A 196 0.56 -13.33 -3.31
CA ARG A 196 -0.68 -14.10 -3.27
C ARG A 196 -1.72 -13.53 -2.32
N GLN A 197 -1.28 -12.82 -1.30
CA GLN A 197 -2.14 -12.15 -0.32
C GLN A 197 -1.49 -10.85 0.13
N ALA A 198 -2.30 -9.84 0.49
CA ALA A 198 -1.81 -8.62 1.11
C ALA A 198 -2.79 -8.11 2.16
N ALA A 199 -2.25 -7.42 3.16
CA ALA A 199 -3.03 -6.68 4.14
C ALA A 199 -2.40 -5.29 4.35
N ALA A 200 -3.16 -4.24 4.03
CA ALA A 200 -2.84 -2.87 4.40
C ALA A 200 -3.58 -2.51 5.69
N VAL A 201 -2.89 -1.93 6.65
CA VAL A 201 -3.47 -1.43 7.89
C VAL A 201 -3.33 0.07 7.92
N ILE A 202 -4.45 0.77 8.00
CA ILE A 202 -4.54 2.23 7.99
C ILE A 202 -5.22 2.68 9.27
N ARG A 203 -4.67 3.70 9.93
CA ARG A 203 -5.25 4.24 11.14
C ARG A 203 -6.52 5.01 10.83
N HIS A 204 -7.60 4.69 11.53
CA HIS A 204 -8.86 5.42 11.39
C HIS A 204 -8.78 6.85 11.94
N GLU A 205 -7.86 7.12 12.86
CA GLU A 205 -7.61 8.44 13.45
C GLU A 205 -7.07 9.47 12.46
N LEU A 206 -6.58 9.04 11.30
CA LEU A 206 -6.05 9.94 10.28
C LEU A 206 -7.16 10.84 9.70
N PRO A 207 -6.92 12.14 9.58
CA PRO A 207 -7.80 13.02 8.82
C PRO A 207 -7.78 12.65 7.33
N LEU A 208 -8.70 13.25 6.58
CA LEU A 208 -9.05 12.79 5.23
C LEU A 208 -7.87 12.70 4.27
N LEU A 209 -6.99 13.72 4.22
CA LEU A 209 -5.91 13.74 3.23
C LEU A 209 -4.82 12.73 3.56
N LEU A 210 -4.39 12.64 4.83
CA LEU A 210 -3.43 11.63 5.26
C LEU A 210 -3.97 10.21 5.06
N ARG A 211 -5.26 9.98 5.35
CA ARG A 211 -5.88 8.66 5.12
C ARG A 211 -5.98 8.32 3.64
N GLN A 212 -6.27 9.30 2.78
CA GLN A 212 -6.24 9.10 1.33
C GLN A 212 -4.82 8.86 0.80
N SER A 213 -3.80 9.54 1.37
CA SER A 213 -2.39 9.26 1.06
C SER A 213 -2.07 7.80 1.36
N CYS A 214 -2.35 7.33 2.57
CA CYS A 214 -2.19 5.94 2.95
C CYS A 214 -2.92 4.95 2.01
N ILE A 215 -4.16 5.25 1.60
CA ILE A 215 -4.88 4.38 0.66
C ILE A 215 -4.11 4.28 -0.67
N HIS A 216 -3.61 5.39 -1.20
CA HIS A 216 -2.89 5.40 -2.47
C HIS A 216 -1.54 4.69 -2.36
N GLU A 217 -0.80 4.97 -1.31
CA GLU A 217 0.53 4.43 -1.06
C GLU A 217 0.48 2.91 -0.81
N GLU A 218 -0.26 2.48 0.21
CA GLU A 218 -0.28 1.09 0.63
C GLU A 218 -0.88 0.14 -0.42
N LEU A 219 -1.88 0.61 -1.20
CA LEU A 219 -2.42 -0.20 -2.27
C LEU A 219 -1.42 -0.35 -3.43
N ALA A 220 -0.66 0.68 -3.75
CA ALA A 220 0.34 0.60 -4.81
C ALA A 220 1.59 -0.18 -4.36
N GLN A 221 2.04 -0.03 -3.11
CA GLN A 221 3.09 -0.85 -2.53
C GLN A 221 2.68 -2.33 -2.47
N GLY A 222 1.45 -2.61 -2.06
CA GLY A 222 0.91 -3.96 -2.03
C GLY A 222 0.73 -4.61 -3.41
N LEU A 223 0.79 -3.85 -4.49
CA LEU A 223 0.89 -4.36 -5.85
C LEU A 223 2.32 -4.76 -6.26
N GLY A 224 3.34 -4.35 -5.50
CA GLY A 224 4.74 -4.71 -5.71
C GLY A 224 5.73 -3.53 -5.83
N LEU A 225 5.29 -2.28 -5.67
CA LEU A 225 6.18 -1.12 -5.53
C LEU A 225 6.55 -0.95 -4.05
N ALA A 226 7.34 -1.85 -3.51
CA ALA A 226 7.40 -2.18 -2.09
C ALA A 226 8.40 -1.36 -1.25
N ASN A 227 9.06 -0.36 -1.82
CA ASN A 227 10.08 0.43 -1.13
C ASN A 227 9.79 1.92 -1.24
N ASP A 228 10.26 2.68 -0.25
CA ASP A 228 10.29 4.14 -0.29
C ASP A 228 11.71 4.65 -0.53
N SER A 229 11.82 5.84 -1.08
CA SER A 229 13.11 6.46 -1.30
C SER A 229 13.02 7.99 -1.31
N PRO A 230 13.85 8.70 -0.55
CA PRO A 230 13.91 10.17 -0.58
C PRO A 230 14.39 10.73 -1.94
N LYS A 231 14.78 9.85 -2.86
CA LYS A 231 15.18 10.21 -4.23
C LYS A 231 14.02 10.06 -5.23
N ALA A 232 12.93 9.43 -4.84
CA ALA A 232 11.75 9.23 -5.68
C ALA A 232 10.94 10.54 -5.78
N ARG A 233 11.15 11.33 -6.84
CA ARG A 233 10.39 12.56 -7.07
C ARG A 233 10.18 12.80 -8.57
N PRO A 234 8.92 13.06 -9.01
CA PRO A 234 7.68 13.11 -8.22
C PRO A 234 7.14 11.72 -7.89
N SER A 235 6.93 11.40 -6.65
CA SER A 235 6.40 10.08 -6.23
C SER A 235 5.74 10.15 -4.86
N ILE A 236 4.70 9.35 -4.65
CA ILE A 236 4.11 9.13 -3.33
C ILE A 236 5.06 8.31 -2.43
N PHE A 237 5.98 7.54 -3.03
CA PHE A 237 7.00 6.73 -2.35
C PHE A 237 8.22 7.54 -1.91
N ASN A 238 8.01 8.84 -1.66
CA ASN A 238 9.00 9.72 -1.08
C ASN A 238 8.56 10.08 0.34
N ASP A 239 9.38 9.77 1.32
CA ASP A 239 9.12 9.99 2.77
C ASP A 239 8.91 11.48 3.17
N ASP A 240 8.84 12.41 2.22
CA ASP A 240 8.72 13.85 2.51
C ASP A 240 7.28 14.38 2.54
N ASP A 241 6.29 13.51 2.30
CA ASP A 241 4.86 13.86 2.20
C ASP A 241 4.54 14.96 1.15
N GLU A 242 5.43 15.20 0.15
CA GLU A 242 5.15 16.20 -0.89
C GLU A 242 3.88 15.86 -1.66
N PHE A 243 3.68 14.59 -2.00
CA PHE A 243 2.52 14.10 -2.74
C PHE A 243 1.60 13.26 -1.85
N GLY A 244 0.35 13.67 -1.74
CA GLY A 244 -0.69 12.92 -1.02
C GLY A 244 -1.50 11.97 -1.90
N ARG A 245 -1.10 11.76 -3.16
CA ARG A 245 -1.72 10.82 -4.11
C ARG A 245 -0.70 10.31 -5.10
N LEU A 246 -1.02 9.13 -5.65
CA LEU A 246 -0.26 8.52 -6.74
C LEU A 246 -0.02 9.54 -7.86
N THR A 247 1.26 9.74 -8.21
CA THR A 247 1.68 10.66 -9.27
C THR A 247 1.63 10.00 -10.64
N THR A 248 1.83 10.80 -11.69
CA THR A 248 2.00 10.27 -13.05
C THR A 248 3.22 9.36 -13.19
N MET A 249 4.30 9.62 -12.45
CA MET A 249 5.48 8.74 -12.45
C MET A 249 5.16 7.40 -11.80
N ASP A 250 4.42 7.40 -10.69
CA ASP A 250 4.01 6.17 -10.01
C ASP A 250 3.09 5.31 -10.89
N GLU A 251 2.17 5.93 -11.62
CA GLU A 251 1.34 5.23 -12.61
C GLU A 251 2.16 4.57 -13.72
N ARG A 252 3.20 5.27 -14.21
CA ARG A 252 4.13 4.70 -15.18
C ARG A 252 4.91 3.53 -14.58
N MET A 253 5.33 3.63 -13.31
CA MET A 253 6.01 2.54 -12.61
C MET A 253 5.09 1.32 -12.46
N LEU A 254 3.80 1.49 -12.16
CA LEU A 254 2.83 0.37 -12.17
C LEU A 254 2.69 -0.26 -13.55
N GLY A 255 2.67 0.53 -14.62
CA GLY A 255 2.67 0.02 -15.99
C GLY A 255 3.96 -0.74 -16.36
N ILE A 256 5.11 -0.34 -15.82
CA ILE A 256 6.36 -1.09 -15.97
C ILE A 256 6.28 -2.40 -15.20
N LEU A 257 5.85 -2.37 -13.94
CA LEU A 257 5.77 -3.54 -13.05
C LEU A 257 4.99 -4.70 -13.66
N TYR A 258 3.87 -4.39 -14.32
CA TYR A 258 3.00 -5.41 -14.94
C TYR A 258 3.24 -5.60 -16.43
N HIS A 259 4.32 -5.01 -16.99
CA HIS A 259 4.66 -5.22 -18.38
C HIS A 259 5.01 -6.70 -18.66
N PRO A 260 4.55 -7.30 -19.78
CA PRO A 260 4.76 -8.74 -20.08
C PRO A 260 6.21 -9.19 -20.18
N ALA A 261 7.14 -8.27 -20.45
CA ALA A 261 8.57 -8.57 -20.50
C ALA A 261 9.21 -8.77 -19.13
N LEU A 262 8.53 -8.39 -18.05
CA LEU A 262 8.96 -8.62 -16.68
C LEU A 262 8.19 -9.82 -16.09
N ARG A 263 8.80 -10.55 -15.18
CA ARG A 263 8.18 -11.68 -14.47
C ARG A 263 8.57 -11.67 -12.99
N PRO A 264 7.72 -12.22 -12.11
CA PRO A 264 8.11 -12.43 -10.72
C PRO A 264 9.45 -13.20 -10.62
N GLY A 265 10.20 -12.92 -9.57
CA GLY A 265 11.48 -13.59 -9.31
C GLY A 265 12.67 -13.07 -10.14
N MET A 266 12.47 -12.11 -11.05
CA MET A 266 13.60 -11.50 -11.77
C MET A 266 14.54 -10.78 -10.81
N GLU A 267 15.84 -10.95 -11.05
CA GLU A 267 16.90 -10.19 -10.40
C GLU A 267 17.02 -8.78 -11.00
N ALA A 268 17.52 -7.84 -10.21
CA ALA A 268 17.63 -6.43 -10.61
C ALA A 268 18.48 -6.24 -11.89
N ASP A 269 19.58 -6.99 -12.03
CA ASP A 269 20.48 -6.85 -13.18
C ASP A 269 19.85 -7.39 -14.48
N GLU A 270 19.05 -8.46 -14.39
CA GLU A 270 18.27 -8.99 -15.51
C GLU A 270 17.20 -8.00 -15.95
N ALA A 271 16.48 -7.42 -15.00
CA ALA A 271 15.36 -6.53 -15.28
C ALA A 271 15.79 -5.14 -15.80
N ARG A 272 16.91 -4.60 -15.35
CA ARG A 272 17.36 -3.22 -15.62
C ARG A 272 17.36 -2.84 -17.11
N PRO A 273 17.93 -3.62 -18.05
CA PRO A 273 17.89 -3.27 -19.48
C PRO A 273 16.46 -3.27 -20.02
N ILE A 274 15.60 -4.19 -19.57
CA ILE A 274 14.19 -4.29 -19.98
C ILE A 274 13.42 -3.07 -19.49
N VAL A 275 13.59 -2.70 -18.23
CA VAL A 275 12.95 -1.52 -17.61
C VAL A 275 13.31 -0.24 -18.35
N ARG A 276 14.59 -0.05 -18.71
CA ARG A 276 15.03 1.11 -19.51
C ARG A 276 14.36 1.16 -20.88
N GLN A 277 14.20 0.03 -21.53
CA GLN A 277 13.51 -0.04 -22.83
C GLN A 277 12.02 0.33 -22.67
N ILE A 278 11.33 -0.20 -21.65
CA ILE A 278 9.93 0.10 -21.40
C ILE A 278 9.74 1.59 -21.05
N ALA A 279 10.60 2.15 -20.18
CA ALA A 279 10.55 3.55 -19.80
C ALA A 279 10.70 4.49 -21.02
N ARG A 280 11.63 4.18 -21.93
CA ARG A 280 11.77 4.89 -23.21
C ARG A 280 10.50 4.79 -24.07
N ALA A 281 9.93 3.61 -24.18
CA ALA A 281 8.70 3.41 -24.97
C ALA A 281 7.51 4.17 -24.38
N GLN A 282 7.44 4.34 -23.04
CA GLN A 282 6.37 5.07 -22.38
C GLN A 282 6.49 6.59 -22.47
N LEU A 283 7.69 7.13 -22.56
CA LEU A 283 7.98 8.57 -22.56
C LEU A 283 8.66 9.05 -23.84
N GLY A 284 9.20 8.14 -24.64
CA GLY A 284 9.80 8.47 -25.92
C GLY A 284 8.74 9.00 -26.87
N THR A 285 8.89 10.25 -27.28
CA THR A 285 8.24 10.75 -28.47
C THR A 285 8.75 9.92 -29.65
N ASN A 286 7.82 9.29 -30.37
CA ASN A 286 8.14 8.79 -31.70
C ASN A 286 8.69 9.96 -32.52
N PHE A 287 9.97 9.96 -32.82
CA PHE A 287 10.57 10.82 -33.82
C PHE A 287 10.19 10.32 -35.20
#